data_d34473967bc2845fe0507d8a0a903c57
#
_entry.id   d34473967bc2845fe0507d8a0a903c57
#
_cell.length_a   1.000
_cell.length_b   1.000
_cell.length_c   1.000
_cell.angle_alpha   90.00
_cell.angle_beta   90.00
_cell.angle_gamma   90.00
#
_symmetry.space_group_name_H-M   'P 1'
#
loop_
_entity.id
_entity.type
_entity.pdbx_description
1 polymer ?
#
loop_
_entity_poly.entity_id
_entity_poly.type
_entity_poly.pdbx_seq_one_letter_code
_entity_poly.pdbx_strand_id
1 'polypeptide(L)'
;MQSGLLQTSNSYFCIMNIPKGKKVYFASDNHLGAPTAEKSRIREKQFVAWLDSVKKDAAAIYLMGDLFDVWIEYRRVVPKGFVRVLGKLAELTDSGIPIYFFVGNHDMWMKGYFEEELGIPVYYEPQEITLNNKKLFIGHGDGLGPGDKGYKRLKKVFSNKLMQFLFRWIHPDLGLRFAQYLSLKNRLISGDEDKKYDGPDSEWLVHYCRKKLETRDLDYFVFGHRHMPLDIELPKNARYINLGDWIEYNTYAVFDGDKLTLTTWDDWK
;
A
#
# COMPACT_ATOMS: atom_id res chain seq x y z
N MET A 1 -20.50 -5.06 22.26
CA MET A 1 -21.55 -4.39 21.45
C MET A 1 -21.06 -4.42 20.02
N GLN A 2 -21.68 -5.24 19.18
CA GLN A 2 -21.35 -5.39 17.77
C GLN A 2 -21.85 -4.17 17.02
N SER A 3 -20.94 -3.40 16.40
CA SER A 3 -21.30 -2.38 15.42
C SER A 3 -21.58 -3.09 14.10
N GLY A 4 -22.86 -3.17 13.73
CA GLY A 4 -23.32 -3.80 12.50
C GLY A 4 -22.85 -3.03 11.27
N LEU A 5 -22.09 -3.69 10.42
CA LEU A 5 -21.78 -3.25 9.06
C LEU A 5 -22.99 -3.49 8.17
N LEU A 6 -23.70 -2.43 7.82
CA LEU A 6 -24.69 -2.45 6.74
C LEU A 6 -23.95 -2.31 5.41
N GLN A 7 -23.91 -3.40 4.64
CA GLN A 7 -23.50 -3.38 3.23
C GLN A 7 -24.55 -2.63 2.40
N THR A 8 -24.27 -1.40 2.03
CA THR A 8 -24.93 -0.73 0.90
C THR A 8 -23.86 -0.17 -0.01
N SER A 9 -24.00 -0.43 -1.31
CA SER A 9 -23.14 0.06 -2.39
C SER A 9 -23.10 1.59 -2.39
N ASN A 10 -22.06 2.18 -1.76
CA ASN A 10 -21.56 3.54 -1.98
C ASN A 10 -20.48 3.85 -0.95
N SER A 11 -19.30 4.27 -1.42
CA SER A 11 -18.16 4.86 -0.70
C SER A 11 -18.25 4.85 0.83
N TYR A 12 -17.62 3.88 1.46
CA TYR A 12 -17.51 3.82 2.93
C TYR A 12 -16.68 5.01 3.42
N PHE A 13 -17.31 6.01 4.01
CA PHE A 13 -16.61 7.00 4.84
C PHE A 13 -16.19 6.29 6.14
N CYS A 14 -14.94 5.83 6.19
CA CYS A 14 -14.38 5.36 7.45
C CYS A 14 -14.00 6.61 8.27
N ILE A 15 -14.81 6.93 9.29
CA ILE A 15 -14.49 7.99 10.24
C ILE A 15 -13.83 7.35 11.45
N MET A 16 -12.60 7.75 11.76
CA MET A 16 -11.87 7.27 12.92
C MET A 16 -11.52 8.46 13.83
N ASN A 17 -12.00 8.40 15.07
CA ASN A 17 -11.57 9.30 16.12
C ASN A 17 -10.34 8.71 16.82
N ILE A 18 -9.21 9.39 16.70
CA ILE A 18 -7.93 8.92 17.22
C ILE A 18 -7.83 9.31 18.70
N PRO A 19 -7.65 8.35 19.61
CA PRO A 19 -7.45 8.67 21.03
C PRO A 19 -6.20 9.52 21.25
N LYS A 20 -6.24 10.40 22.26
CA LYS A 20 -5.10 11.25 22.60
C LYS A 20 -3.84 10.41 22.86
N GLY A 21 -2.73 10.78 22.23
CA GLY A 21 -1.45 10.08 22.34
C GLY A 21 -1.32 8.85 21.42
N LYS A 22 -2.36 8.51 20.67
CA LYS A 22 -2.30 7.48 19.64
C LYS A 22 -2.09 8.11 18.26
N LYS A 23 -1.59 7.29 17.32
CA LYS A 23 -1.21 7.72 15.97
C LYS A 23 -1.71 6.74 14.92
N VAL A 24 -1.85 7.21 13.69
CA VAL A 24 -2.12 6.36 12.52
C VAL A 24 -0.89 6.34 11.62
N TYR A 25 -0.48 5.16 11.20
CA TYR A 25 0.74 4.92 10.43
C TYR A 25 0.42 4.44 9.03
N PHE A 26 1.20 4.92 8.04
CA PHE A 26 1.07 4.57 6.64
C PHE A 26 2.42 4.13 6.08
N ALA A 27 2.49 2.94 5.49
CA ALA A 27 3.69 2.42 4.84
C ALA A 27 3.34 1.75 3.50
N SER A 28 4.27 1.74 2.55
CA SER A 28 4.09 1.20 1.20
C SER A 28 5.39 0.66 0.62
N ASP A 29 5.29 -0.09 -0.48
CA ASP A 29 6.41 -0.43 -1.36
C ASP A 29 7.57 -1.15 -0.67
N ASN A 30 7.26 -2.20 0.07
CA ASN A 30 8.27 -3.05 0.69
C ASN A 30 8.89 -4.04 -0.30
N HIS A 31 8.16 -4.50 -1.31
CA HIS A 31 8.58 -5.46 -2.33
C HIS A 31 9.35 -6.65 -1.74
N LEU A 32 8.79 -7.26 -0.72
CA LEU A 32 9.36 -8.47 -0.12
C LEU A 32 9.38 -9.60 -1.16
N GLY A 33 10.53 -10.24 -1.29
CA GLY A 33 10.81 -11.23 -2.34
C GLY A 33 11.83 -10.78 -3.37
N ALA A 34 12.05 -9.47 -3.54
CA ALA A 34 12.99 -8.92 -4.51
C ALA A 34 14.13 -8.12 -3.83
N PRO A 35 15.25 -7.85 -4.52
CA PRO A 35 15.69 -8.50 -5.76
C PRO A 35 16.26 -9.90 -5.52
N THR A 36 16.66 -10.23 -4.29
CA THR A 36 17.15 -11.55 -3.85
C THR A 36 16.50 -11.94 -2.53
N ALA A 37 16.43 -13.23 -2.25
CA ALA A 37 15.88 -13.73 -1.00
C ALA A 37 16.64 -13.20 0.24
N GLU A 38 17.95 -12.98 0.12
CA GLU A 38 18.79 -12.46 1.20
C GLU A 38 18.46 -10.98 1.49
N LYS A 39 18.49 -10.10 0.48
CA LYS A 39 18.16 -8.68 0.63
C LYS A 39 16.71 -8.49 1.09
N SER A 40 15.80 -9.28 0.56
CA SER A 40 14.41 -9.30 0.99
C SER A 40 14.27 -9.66 2.47
N ARG A 41 15.02 -10.65 2.96
CA ARG A 41 14.97 -11.06 4.36
C ARG A 41 15.50 -10.01 5.32
N ILE A 42 16.50 -9.24 4.91
CA ILE A 42 16.99 -8.10 5.69
C ILE A 42 15.87 -7.05 5.79
N ARG A 43 15.27 -6.68 4.67
CA ARG A 43 14.18 -5.71 4.61
C ARG A 43 12.93 -6.18 5.39
N GLU A 44 12.58 -7.47 5.29
CA GLU A 44 11.50 -8.05 6.09
C GLU A 44 11.75 -7.84 7.60
N LYS A 45 12.97 -8.09 8.07
CA LYS A 45 13.34 -7.88 9.47
C LYS A 45 13.28 -6.39 9.87
N GLN A 46 13.75 -5.50 9.00
CA GLN A 46 13.66 -4.05 9.23
C GLN A 46 12.21 -3.59 9.37
N PHE A 47 11.37 -4.03 8.45
CA PHE A 47 9.94 -3.69 8.49
C PHE A 47 9.23 -4.24 9.72
N VAL A 48 9.56 -5.47 10.14
CA VAL A 48 9.05 -6.06 11.39
C VAL A 48 9.51 -5.26 12.61
N ALA A 49 10.76 -4.80 12.64
CA ALA A 49 11.25 -3.95 13.74
C ALA A 49 10.52 -2.59 13.79
N TRP A 50 10.23 -2.00 12.63
CA TRP A 50 9.39 -0.80 12.56
C TRP A 50 7.98 -1.07 13.09
N LEU A 51 7.32 -2.15 12.67
CA LEU A 51 6.01 -2.55 13.18
C LEU A 51 6.02 -2.71 14.71
N ASP A 52 7.09 -3.27 15.29
CA ASP A 52 7.27 -3.37 16.74
C ASP A 52 7.38 -1.99 17.40
N SER A 53 8.07 -1.06 16.79
CA SER A 53 8.24 0.28 17.34
C SER A 53 6.94 1.07 17.38
N VAL A 54 6.14 1.00 16.31
CA VAL A 54 4.87 1.72 16.19
C VAL A 54 3.72 1.05 16.96
N LYS A 55 3.83 -0.24 17.30
CA LYS A 55 2.86 -0.98 18.12
C LYS A 55 2.47 -0.24 19.40
N LYS A 56 3.39 0.50 19.99
CA LYS A 56 3.22 1.16 21.30
C LYS A 56 2.10 2.21 21.30
N ASP A 57 1.97 2.94 20.21
CA ASP A 57 1.05 4.08 20.09
C ASP A 57 0.16 4.04 18.84
N ALA A 58 0.20 2.97 18.07
CA ALA A 58 -0.67 2.81 16.91
C ALA A 58 -2.16 2.78 17.33
N ALA A 59 -2.96 3.64 16.69
CA ALA A 59 -4.41 3.54 16.64
C ALA A 59 -4.85 2.71 15.43
N ALA A 60 -4.10 2.77 14.34
CA ALA A 60 -4.27 1.96 13.14
C ALA A 60 -3.00 1.99 12.28
N ILE A 61 -2.84 0.97 11.43
CA ILE A 61 -1.74 0.88 10.46
C ILE A 61 -2.36 0.65 9.08
N TYR A 62 -1.96 1.47 8.10
CA TYR A 62 -2.35 1.34 6.69
C TYR A 62 -1.15 0.86 5.88
N LEU A 63 -1.26 -0.32 5.29
CA LEU A 63 -0.30 -0.87 4.33
C LEU A 63 -0.83 -0.52 2.92
N MET A 64 -0.10 0.36 2.24
CA MET A 64 -0.60 1.04 1.04
C MET A 64 -0.20 0.37 -0.27
N GLY A 65 -0.03 -0.97 -0.25
CA GLY A 65 0.26 -1.80 -1.42
C GLY A 65 1.74 -2.09 -1.62
N ASP A 66 2.00 -3.06 -2.50
CA ASP A 66 3.33 -3.54 -2.85
C ASP A 66 4.17 -3.99 -1.63
N LEU A 67 3.48 -4.60 -0.65
CA LEU A 67 4.16 -5.27 0.46
C LEU A 67 5.03 -6.42 -0.05
N PHE A 68 4.52 -7.15 -1.03
CA PHE A 68 5.22 -8.24 -1.69
C PHE A 68 5.58 -7.87 -3.14
N ASP A 69 6.72 -8.35 -3.62
CA ASP A 69 7.10 -8.20 -5.02
C ASP A 69 6.24 -9.04 -5.97
N VAL A 70 5.76 -10.17 -5.49
CA VAL A 70 4.77 -11.01 -6.16
C VAL A 70 3.95 -11.72 -5.10
N TRP A 71 2.64 -11.49 -5.12
CA TRP A 71 1.69 -12.23 -4.29
C TRP A 71 0.55 -12.78 -5.15
N ILE A 72 0.46 -14.10 -5.21
CA ILE A 72 -0.58 -14.82 -5.96
C ILE A 72 -1.20 -15.87 -5.07
N GLU A 73 -2.46 -15.70 -4.75
CA GLU A 73 -3.23 -16.68 -3.98
C GLU A 73 -3.86 -17.74 -4.89
N TYR A 74 -3.49 -18.97 -4.67
CA TYR A 74 -4.17 -20.14 -5.17
C TYR A 74 -5.28 -20.56 -4.19
N ARG A 75 -6.08 -21.55 -4.55
CA ARG A 75 -7.19 -21.97 -3.70
C ARG A 75 -6.75 -22.47 -2.31
N ARG A 76 -5.57 -23.10 -2.22
CA ARG A 76 -5.04 -23.71 -0.97
C ARG A 76 -3.56 -23.45 -0.78
N VAL A 77 -2.97 -22.56 -1.56
CA VAL A 77 -1.53 -22.30 -1.53
C VAL A 77 -1.29 -20.82 -1.70
N VAL A 78 -0.46 -20.28 -0.84
CA VAL A 78 0.10 -18.92 -0.92
C VAL A 78 1.61 -18.98 -1.15
N PRO A 79 2.26 -17.93 -1.62
CA PRO A 79 3.71 -17.88 -1.75
C PRO A 79 4.42 -18.21 -0.44
N LYS A 80 5.42 -19.09 -0.48
CA LYS A 80 6.22 -19.42 0.69
C LYS A 80 7.18 -18.29 1.05
N GLY A 81 7.48 -18.17 2.32
CA GLY A 81 8.33 -17.12 2.88
C GLY A 81 7.49 -16.12 3.69
N PHE A 82 8.08 -14.97 3.95
CA PHE A 82 7.41 -13.84 4.61
C PHE A 82 6.82 -14.14 6.00
N VAL A 83 7.30 -15.23 6.62
CA VAL A 83 6.76 -15.74 7.91
C VAL A 83 6.86 -14.71 9.02
N ARG A 84 7.90 -13.86 8.99
CA ARG A 84 8.10 -12.84 10.04
C ARG A 84 7.10 -11.71 9.93
N VAL A 85 6.93 -11.17 8.73
CA VAL A 85 5.98 -10.08 8.51
C VAL A 85 4.55 -10.57 8.70
N LEU A 86 4.18 -11.74 8.14
CA LEU A 86 2.84 -12.32 8.33
C LEU A 86 2.56 -12.61 9.81
N GLY A 87 3.51 -13.21 10.53
CA GLY A 87 3.38 -13.46 11.96
C GLY A 87 3.30 -12.17 12.78
N LYS A 88 4.02 -11.10 12.37
CA LYS A 88 3.92 -9.80 13.03
C LYS A 88 2.57 -9.13 12.77
N LEU A 89 2.04 -9.22 11.56
CA LEU A 89 0.72 -8.70 11.24
C LEU A 89 -0.37 -9.44 12.05
N ALA A 90 -0.29 -10.77 12.15
CA ALA A 90 -1.19 -11.56 13.00
C ALA A 90 -1.08 -11.13 14.48
N GLU A 91 0.13 -11.00 15.04
CA GLU A 91 0.35 -10.53 16.41
C GLU A 91 -0.30 -9.16 16.67
N LEU A 92 -0.18 -8.24 15.71
CA LEU A 92 -0.73 -6.89 15.85
C LEU A 92 -2.26 -6.91 15.83
N THR A 93 -2.87 -7.64 14.90
CA THR A 93 -4.34 -7.78 14.81
C THR A 93 -4.89 -8.50 16.04
N ASP A 94 -4.24 -9.57 16.52
CA ASP A 94 -4.61 -10.29 17.75
C ASP A 94 -4.48 -9.40 18.99
N SER A 95 -3.57 -8.41 18.96
CA SER A 95 -3.43 -7.39 20.00
C SER A 95 -4.48 -6.27 19.90
N GLY A 96 -5.40 -6.34 18.94
CA GLY A 96 -6.46 -5.37 18.73
C GLY A 96 -6.06 -4.10 17.98
N ILE A 97 -4.91 -4.08 17.31
CA ILE A 97 -4.50 -2.96 16.45
C ILE A 97 -5.08 -3.16 15.05
N PRO A 98 -5.99 -2.29 14.58
CA PRO A 98 -6.54 -2.39 13.24
C PRO A 98 -5.45 -2.19 12.18
N ILE A 99 -5.38 -3.12 11.23
CA ILE A 99 -4.53 -3.00 10.04
C ILE A 99 -5.43 -2.99 8.82
N TYR A 100 -5.13 -2.13 7.86
CA TYR A 100 -5.85 -2.02 6.59
C TYR A 100 -4.85 -2.20 5.46
N PHE A 101 -5.20 -3.04 4.48
CA PHE A 101 -4.32 -3.35 3.37
C PHE A 101 -4.90 -2.82 2.05
N PHE A 102 -4.13 -2.03 1.32
CA PHE A 102 -4.42 -1.63 -0.05
C PHE A 102 -3.60 -2.48 -1.01
N VAL A 103 -4.21 -2.92 -2.07
CA VAL A 103 -3.54 -3.71 -3.10
C VAL A 103 -2.74 -2.80 -3.99
N GLY A 104 -1.47 -3.15 -4.21
CA GLY A 104 -0.62 -2.54 -5.22
C GLY A 104 -0.61 -3.33 -6.53
N ASN A 105 0.24 -2.94 -7.45
CA ASN A 105 0.35 -3.62 -8.74
C ASN A 105 1.12 -4.95 -8.68
N HIS A 106 1.94 -5.16 -7.66
CA HIS A 106 2.72 -6.39 -7.46
C HIS A 106 1.99 -7.44 -6.63
N ASP A 107 1.04 -7.05 -5.81
CA ASP A 107 0.26 -7.94 -4.94
C ASP A 107 -1.25 -7.92 -5.23
N MET A 108 -1.63 -7.60 -6.47
CA MET A 108 -3.03 -7.48 -6.89
C MET A 108 -3.84 -8.79 -6.92
N TRP A 109 -3.20 -9.95 -6.69
CA TRP A 109 -3.88 -11.25 -6.75
C TRP A 109 -4.16 -11.83 -5.38
N MET A 110 -4.53 -10.96 -4.45
CA MET A 110 -5.10 -11.35 -3.17
C MET A 110 -6.51 -11.94 -3.34
N LYS A 111 -6.92 -12.85 -2.48
CA LYS A 111 -8.20 -13.56 -2.61
C LYS A 111 -8.78 -14.02 -1.27
N GLY A 112 -8.46 -13.37 -0.21
CA GLY A 112 -9.05 -13.64 1.09
C GLY A 112 -8.10 -14.11 2.17
N TYR A 113 -6.84 -14.44 1.85
CA TYR A 113 -5.88 -14.88 2.87
C TYR A 113 -5.68 -13.84 3.98
N PHE A 114 -5.62 -12.57 3.63
CA PHE A 114 -5.43 -11.49 4.61
C PHE A 114 -6.68 -11.29 5.48
N GLU A 115 -7.86 -11.41 4.89
CA GLU A 115 -9.12 -11.29 5.62
C GLU A 115 -9.38 -12.51 6.50
N GLU A 116 -9.17 -13.72 5.97
CA GLU A 116 -9.52 -14.98 6.61
C GLU A 116 -8.52 -15.38 7.70
N GLU A 117 -7.20 -15.23 7.43
CA GLU A 117 -6.14 -15.69 8.32
C GLU A 117 -5.58 -14.60 9.24
N LEU A 118 -5.59 -13.33 8.79
CA LEU A 118 -5.00 -12.22 9.54
C LEU A 118 -6.05 -11.22 10.08
N GLY A 119 -7.31 -11.34 9.67
CA GLY A 119 -8.34 -10.37 10.04
C GLY A 119 -8.14 -8.97 9.45
N ILE A 120 -7.37 -8.85 8.36
CA ILE A 120 -6.99 -7.59 7.73
C ILE A 120 -7.86 -7.34 6.51
N PRO A 121 -8.74 -6.32 6.49
CA PRO A 121 -9.53 -5.98 5.31
C PRO A 121 -8.64 -5.50 4.16
N VAL A 122 -8.96 -5.93 2.93
CA VAL A 122 -8.21 -5.66 1.70
C VAL A 122 -9.01 -4.74 0.79
N TYR A 123 -8.40 -3.63 0.36
CA TYR A 123 -8.98 -2.63 -0.53
C TYR A 123 -8.28 -2.65 -1.89
N TYR A 124 -9.07 -2.79 -2.95
CA TYR A 124 -8.59 -2.82 -4.34
C TYR A 124 -8.67 -1.46 -5.03
N GLU A 125 -9.37 -0.51 -4.43
CA GLU A 125 -9.58 0.83 -4.95
C GLU A 125 -9.25 1.87 -3.87
N PRO A 126 -8.81 3.07 -4.26
CA PRO A 126 -8.57 4.15 -3.30
C PRO A 126 -9.82 4.49 -2.48
N GLN A 127 -9.62 4.89 -1.24
CA GLN A 127 -10.68 5.21 -0.28
C GLN A 127 -10.58 6.66 0.20
N GLU A 128 -11.74 7.25 0.50
CA GLU A 128 -11.82 8.49 1.28
C GLU A 128 -12.04 8.12 2.75
N ILE A 129 -11.15 8.54 3.62
CA ILE A 129 -11.25 8.34 5.07
C ILE A 129 -11.21 9.67 5.81
N THR A 130 -11.75 9.69 7.01
CA THR A 130 -11.66 10.85 7.91
C THR A 130 -10.96 10.42 9.20
N LEU A 131 -9.85 11.05 9.51
CA LEU A 131 -9.11 10.89 10.75
C LEU A 131 -9.30 12.14 11.60
N ASN A 132 -9.99 12.01 12.73
CA ASN A 132 -10.51 13.15 13.48
C ASN A 132 -11.37 14.05 12.57
N ASN A 133 -10.88 15.25 12.23
CA ASN A 133 -11.53 16.20 11.33
C ASN A 133 -10.81 16.37 9.98
N LYS A 134 -9.77 15.56 9.71
CA LYS A 134 -9.01 15.62 8.47
C LYS A 134 -9.52 14.59 7.47
N LYS A 135 -9.77 15.01 6.25
CA LYS A 135 -10.22 14.17 5.14
C LYS A 135 -9.03 13.74 4.29
N LEU A 136 -8.83 12.45 4.17
CA LEU A 136 -7.74 11.86 3.40
C LEU A 136 -8.28 11.05 2.23
N PHE A 137 -7.61 11.14 1.09
CA PHE A 137 -7.80 10.22 -0.03
C PHE A 137 -6.57 9.33 -0.13
N ILE A 138 -6.75 8.05 0.10
CA ILE A 138 -5.64 7.09 0.27
C ILE A 138 -5.77 5.92 -0.67
N GLY A 139 -4.64 5.37 -1.13
CA GLY A 139 -4.57 4.21 -2.01
C GLY A 139 -3.13 3.93 -2.43
N HIS A 140 -2.91 2.91 -3.27
CA HIS A 140 -1.56 2.64 -3.75
C HIS A 140 -1.08 3.71 -4.75
N GLY A 141 -1.90 4.11 -5.69
CA GLY A 141 -1.57 5.18 -6.64
C GLY A 141 -1.42 4.71 -8.09
N ASP A 142 -1.26 3.43 -8.31
CA ASP A 142 -1.08 2.83 -9.62
C ASP A 142 -2.31 3.01 -10.54
N GLY A 143 -2.06 3.40 -11.78
CA GLY A 143 -3.11 3.60 -12.78
C GLY A 143 -3.99 4.83 -12.55
N LEU A 144 -3.70 5.69 -11.57
CA LEU A 144 -4.36 6.98 -11.36
C LEU A 144 -3.74 8.05 -12.28
N GLY A 145 -4.50 9.10 -12.55
CA GLY A 145 -4.01 10.24 -13.35
C GLY A 145 -4.03 10.04 -14.86
N PRO A 146 -3.57 11.05 -15.62
CA PRO A 146 -3.48 11.00 -17.06
C PRO A 146 -2.28 10.16 -17.51
N GLY A 147 -2.38 9.49 -18.64
CA GLY A 147 -1.26 8.74 -19.24
C GLY A 147 -1.32 7.24 -18.97
N ASP A 148 -0.18 6.59 -19.15
CA ASP A 148 0.08 5.16 -18.96
C ASP A 148 -1.03 4.21 -19.47
N LYS A 149 -1.43 4.43 -20.73
CA LYS A 149 -2.49 3.61 -21.36
C LYS A 149 -2.08 2.14 -21.47
N GLY A 150 -0.78 1.87 -21.60
CA GLY A 150 -0.21 0.53 -21.66
C GLY A 150 -0.43 -0.21 -20.36
N TYR A 151 0.01 0.36 -19.25
CA TYR A 151 -0.18 -0.18 -17.92
C TYR A 151 -1.67 -0.37 -17.57
N LYS A 152 -2.51 0.62 -17.85
CA LYS A 152 -3.96 0.54 -17.58
C LYS A 152 -4.64 -0.62 -18.35
N ARG A 153 -4.18 -0.92 -19.57
CA ARG A 153 -4.64 -2.09 -20.32
C ARG A 153 -4.16 -3.39 -19.68
N LEU A 154 -2.88 -3.43 -19.30
CA LEU A 154 -2.28 -4.59 -18.63
C LEU A 154 -2.95 -4.86 -17.28
N LYS A 155 -3.18 -3.82 -16.47
CA LYS A 155 -3.93 -3.90 -15.21
C LYS A 155 -5.31 -4.51 -15.42
N LYS A 156 -6.04 -4.11 -16.47
CA LYS A 156 -7.35 -4.71 -16.81
C LYS A 156 -7.26 -6.20 -17.12
N VAL A 157 -6.20 -6.65 -17.78
CA VAL A 157 -5.99 -8.08 -18.07
C VAL A 157 -5.69 -8.84 -16.78
N PHE A 158 -4.78 -8.34 -15.95
CA PHE A 158 -4.42 -8.97 -14.67
C PHE A 158 -5.53 -8.93 -13.63
N SER A 159 -6.39 -7.92 -13.66
CA SER A 159 -7.56 -7.82 -12.77
C SER A 159 -8.76 -8.63 -13.30
N ASN A 160 -8.68 -9.20 -14.51
CA ASN A 160 -9.78 -9.98 -15.08
C ASN A 160 -9.93 -11.31 -14.35
N LYS A 161 -11.11 -11.56 -13.77
CA LYS A 161 -11.42 -12.77 -12.99
C LYS A 161 -11.24 -14.08 -13.77
N LEU A 162 -11.54 -14.07 -15.08
CA LEU A 162 -11.35 -15.25 -15.93
C LEU A 162 -9.86 -15.52 -16.16
N MET A 163 -9.07 -14.48 -16.45
CA MET A 163 -7.62 -14.61 -16.59
C MET A 163 -6.96 -15.12 -15.30
N GLN A 164 -7.35 -14.59 -14.16
CA GLN A 164 -6.90 -15.06 -12.85
C GLN A 164 -7.30 -16.52 -12.59
N PHE A 165 -8.52 -16.91 -12.99
CA PHE A 165 -8.99 -18.28 -12.86
C PHE A 165 -8.15 -19.21 -13.73
N LEU A 166 -7.94 -18.90 -14.99
CA LEU A 166 -7.11 -19.71 -15.91
C LEU A 166 -5.65 -19.81 -15.42
N PHE A 167 -5.07 -18.72 -14.96
CA PHE A 167 -3.69 -18.71 -14.45
C PHE A 167 -3.52 -19.62 -13.24
N ARG A 168 -4.52 -19.74 -12.38
CA ARG A 168 -4.49 -20.63 -11.20
C ARG A 168 -4.46 -22.12 -11.51
N TRP A 169 -4.70 -22.52 -12.79
CA TRP A 169 -4.49 -23.89 -13.25
C TRP A 169 -3.01 -24.18 -13.59
N ILE A 170 -2.19 -23.15 -13.72
CA ILE A 170 -0.75 -23.31 -13.86
C ILE A 170 -0.19 -23.74 -12.50
N HIS A 171 0.73 -24.72 -12.54
CA HIS A 171 1.40 -25.16 -11.31
C HIS A 171 1.98 -23.95 -10.55
N PRO A 172 1.78 -23.82 -9.22
CA PRO A 172 2.20 -22.64 -8.46
C PRO A 172 3.66 -22.24 -8.66
N ASP A 173 4.59 -23.20 -8.70
CA ASP A 173 6.01 -22.90 -8.92
C ASP A 173 6.29 -22.26 -10.28
N LEU A 174 5.58 -22.69 -11.33
CA LEU A 174 5.71 -22.10 -12.67
C LEU A 174 5.07 -20.72 -12.74
N GLY A 175 3.89 -20.57 -12.15
CA GLY A 175 3.17 -19.30 -12.10
C GLY A 175 3.95 -18.23 -11.34
N LEU A 176 4.46 -18.56 -10.15
CA LEU A 176 5.27 -17.65 -9.34
C LEU A 176 6.59 -17.28 -10.01
N ARG A 177 7.31 -18.25 -10.60
CA ARG A 177 8.54 -17.96 -11.37
C ARG A 177 8.27 -17.03 -12.55
N PHE A 178 7.19 -17.25 -13.27
CA PHE A 178 6.82 -16.40 -14.40
C PHE A 178 6.49 -14.98 -13.94
N ALA A 179 5.71 -14.82 -12.87
CA ALA A 179 5.38 -13.52 -12.31
C ALA A 179 6.64 -12.79 -11.78
N GLN A 180 7.55 -13.49 -11.10
CA GLN A 180 8.83 -12.94 -10.65
C GLN A 180 9.71 -12.49 -11.83
N TYR A 181 9.76 -13.28 -12.91
CA TYR A 181 10.48 -12.88 -14.13
C TYR A 181 9.91 -11.59 -14.72
N LEU A 182 8.58 -11.46 -14.80
CA LEU A 182 7.93 -10.24 -15.30
C LEU A 182 8.20 -9.03 -14.38
N SER A 183 8.15 -9.22 -13.06
CA SER A 183 8.46 -8.16 -12.10
C SER A 183 9.90 -7.65 -12.26
N LEU A 184 10.88 -8.56 -12.32
CA LEU A 184 12.28 -8.19 -12.53
C LEU A 184 12.51 -7.49 -13.86
N LYS A 185 11.86 -7.96 -14.94
CA LYS A 185 11.97 -7.33 -16.26
C LYS A 185 11.40 -5.92 -16.26
N ASN A 186 10.26 -5.69 -15.62
CA ASN A 186 9.68 -4.36 -15.51
C ASN A 186 10.59 -3.40 -14.74
N ARG A 187 11.21 -3.83 -13.65
CA ARG A 187 12.19 -3.00 -12.92
C ARG A 187 13.41 -2.61 -13.74
N LEU A 188 13.90 -3.51 -14.58
CA LEU A 188 15.02 -3.22 -15.48
C LEU A 188 14.66 -2.19 -16.57
N ILE A 189 13.38 -2.10 -16.92
CA ILE A 189 12.89 -1.18 -17.96
C ILE A 189 12.48 0.16 -17.35
N SER A 190 11.79 0.18 -16.22
CA SER A 190 11.22 1.40 -15.61
C SER A 190 12.07 1.99 -14.47
N GLY A 191 13.01 1.24 -13.91
CA GLY A 191 13.66 1.59 -12.66
C GLY A 191 14.42 2.94 -12.64
N ASP A 192 14.90 3.43 -13.78
CA ASP A 192 15.57 4.73 -13.88
C ASP A 192 14.59 5.88 -14.17
N GLU A 193 13.48 5.59 -14.85
CA GLU A 193 12.45 6.60 -15.15
C GLU A 193 11.59 6.90 -13.92
N ASP A 194 11.31 5.90 -13.11
CA ASP A 194 10.51 6.05 -11.89
C ASP A 194 11.23 6.89 -10.81
N LYS A 195 12.55 6.99 -10.87
CA LYS A 195 13.37 7.77 -9.95
C LYS A 195 13.54 9.25 -10.35
N LYS A 196 13.03 9.67 -11.51
CA LYS A 196 13.13 11.07 -11.94
C LYS A 196 11.98 11.88 -11.36
N TYR A 197 12.36 12.96 -10.70
CA TYR A 197 11.42 13.98 -10.24
C TYR A 197 11.84 15.34 -10.81
N ASP A 198 11.07 15.80 -11.77
CA ASP A 198 11.30 17.08 -12.47
C ASP A 198 10.34 18.19 -11.97
N GLY A 199 9.92 18.08 -10.71
CA GLY A 199 9.05 19.03 -10.05
C GLY A 199 7.57 18.62 -10.02
N PRO A 200 6.73 19.37 -9.26
CA PRO A 200 5.32 19.02 -9.04
C PRO A 200 4.48 18.97 -10.30
N ASP A 201 4.87 19.74 -11.32
CA ASP A 201 4.10 19.83 -12.56
C ASP A 201 4.41 18.70 -13.55
N SER A 202 5.48 17.94 -13.32
CA SER A 202 5.77 16.70 -14.06
C SER A 202 5.12 15.46 -13.41
N GLU A 203 4.73 15.55 -12.13
CA GLU A 203 4.22 14.43 -11.35
C GLU A 203 2.75 14.15 -11.67
N TRP A 204 2.48 13.04 -12.34
CA TRP A 204 1.14 12.68 -12.79
C TRP A 204 0.14 12.43 -11.64
N LEU A 205 0.59 11.98 -10.45
CA LEU A 205 -0.25 11.89 -9.26
C LEU A 205 -0.65 13.26 -8.72
N VAL A 206 0.22 14.27 -8.84
CA VAL A 206 -0.12 15.67 -8.49
C VAL A 206 -1.24 16.19 -9.40
N HIS A 207 -1.15 15.92 -10.72
CA HIS A 207 -2.24 16.28 -11.63
C HIS A 207 -3.56 15.61 -11.27
N TYR A 208 -3.51 14.33 -10.88
CA TYR A 208 -4.68 13.61 -10.40
C TYR A 208 -5.29 14.25 -9.15
N CYS A 209 -4.45 14.58 -8.16
CA CYS A 209 -4.87 15.22 -6.91
C CYS A 209 -5.49 16.60 -7.17
N ARG A 210 -4.86 17.44 -7.99
CA ARG A 210 -5.38 18.77 -8.37
C ARG A 210 -6.78 18.65 -8.99
N LYS A 211 -6.95 17.73 -9.93
CA LYS A 211 -8.25 17.47 -10.56
C LYS A 211 -9.30 16.98 -9.55
N LYS A 212 -8.91 16.14 -8.61
CA LYS A 212 -9.81 15.64 -7.57
C LYS A 212 -10.29 16.77 -6.65
N LEU A 213 -9.40 17.72 -6.32
CA LEU A 213 -9.70 18.89 -5.51
C LEU A 213 -10.68 19.86 -6.17
N GLU A 214 -10.90 19.82 -7.48
CA GLU A 214 -11.94 20.63 -8.13
C GLU A 214 -13.34 20.29 -7.62
N THR A 215 -13.57 19.01 -7.27
CA THR A 215 -14.90 18.49 -6.88
C THR A 215 -14.97 17.96 -5.44
N ARG A 216 -13.84 17.85 -4.75
CA ARG A 216 -13.73 17.32 -3.39
C ARG A 216 -13.00 18.29 -2.49
N ASP A 217 -13.36 18.26 -1.23
CA ASP A 217 -12.69 18.99 -0.16
C ASP A 217 -11.91 17.97 0.67
N LEU A 218 -10.57 17.93 0.47
CA LEU A 218 -9.66 16.95 1.03
C LEU A 218 -8.43 17.66 1.59
N ASP A 219 -7.93 17.20 2.74
CA ASP A 219 -6.73 17.75 3.37
C ASP A 219 -5.46 17.05 2.88
N TYR A 220 -5.54 15.72 2.67
CA TYR A 220 -4.37 14.93 2.30
C TYR A 220 -4.68 13.90 1.20
N PHE A 221 -3.69 13.68 0.36
CA PHE A 221 -3.59 12.55 -0.56
C PHE A 221 -2.39 11.71 -0.17
N VAL A 222 -2.57 10.41 0.09
CA VAL A 222 -1.50 9.52 0.53
C VAL A 222 -1.40 8.33 -0.42
N PHE A 223 -0.26 8.22 -1.09
CA PHE A 223 0.01 7.17 -2.06
C PHE A 223 1.40 6.55 -1.89
N GLY A 224 1.60 5.37 -2.45
CA GLY A 224 2.88 4.74 -2.71
C GLY A 224 3.25 4.80 -4.20
N HIS A 225 3.70 3.67 -4.74
CA HIS A 225 3.92 3.37 -6.15
C HIS A 225 5.08 4.12 -6.83
N ARG A 226 5.37 5.37 -6.46
CA ARG A 226 6.45 6.16 -7.07
C ARG A 226 7.83 5.86 -6.49
N HIS A 227 7.91 5.08 -5.42
CA HIS A 227 9.15 4.74 -4.73
C HIS A 227 10.00 5.94 -4.32
N MET A 228 9.42 7.13 -4.31
CA MET A 228 10.11 8.38 -3.99
C MET A 228 9.35 9.10 -2.89
N PRO A 229 9.97 9.42 -1.76
CA PRO A 229 9.31 10.16 -0.70
C PRO A 229 9.06 11.60 -1.14
N LEU A 230 7.79 11.98 -1.26
CA LEU A 230 7.37 13.32 -1.68
C LEU A 230 6.36 13.89 -0.69
N ASP A 231 6.47 15.17 -0.42
CA ASP A 231 5.51 15.94 0.36
C ASP A 231 5.31 17.29 -0.31
N ILE A 232 4.20 17.42 -1.05
CA ILE A 232 3.95 18.53 -1.98
C ILE A 232 2.68 19.25 -1.57
N GLU A 233 2.77 20.58 -1.48
CA GLU A 233 1.63 21.45 -1.27
C GLU A 233 0.73 21.52 -2.52
N LEU A 234 -0.56 21.45 -2.29
CA LEU A 234 -1.61 21.49 -3.31
C LEU A 234 -2.53 22.70 -3.07
N PRO A 235 -3.38 23.05 -4.06
CA PRO A 235 -4.42 24.05 -3.85
C PRO A 235 -5.31 23.73 -2.64
N LYS A 236 -5.96 24.75 -2.07
CA LYS A 236 -6.85 24.67 -0.89
C LYS A 236 -6.15 24.17 0.38
N ASN A 237 -4.84 24.40 0.51
CA ASN A 237 -4.00 23.91 1.62
C ASN A 237 -3.99 22.39 1.78
N ALA A 238 -4.35 21.64 0.73
CA ALA A 238 -4.20 20.20 0.71
C ALA A 238 -2.72 19.79 0.48
N ARG A 239 -2.39 18.55 0.82
CA ARG A 239 -1.03 18.00 0.63
C ARG A 239 -1.08 16.67 -0.08
N TYR A 240 -0.14 16.46 -1.00
CA TYR A 240 0.15 15.16 -1.58
C TYR A 240 1.38 14.57 -0.92
N ILE A 241 1.23 13.37 -0.37
CA ILE A 241 2.32 12.61 0.25
C ILE A 241 2.48 11.31 -0.53
N ASN A 242 3.68 11.10 -1.08
CA ASN A 242 4.11 9.78 -1.52
C ASN A 242 5.01 9.16 -0.47
N LEU A 243 4.71 7.93 -0.08
CA LEU A 243 5.33 7.26 1.06
C LEU A 243 6.78 6.83 0.80
N GLY A 244 7.25 6.90 -0.47
CA GLY A 244 8.55 6.35 -0.84
C GLY A 244 8.53 4.82 -0.85
N ASP A 245 9.62 4.21 -0.41
CA ASP A 245 9.76 2.75 -0.34
C ASP A 245 10.57 2.28 0.88
N TRP A 246 10.61 0.97 1.08
CA TRP A 246 11.44 0.29 2.08
C TRP A 246 12.69 -0.39 1.46
N ILE A 247 12.99 -0.08 0.19
CA ILE A 247 14.16 -0.58 -0.54
C ILE A 247 15.35 0.34 -0.32
N GLU A 248 15.12 1.64 -0.45
CA GLU A 248 16.17 2.68 -0.44
C GLU A 248 15.94 3.72 0.65
N TYR A 249 14.69 4.16 0.86
CA TYR A 249 14.37 5.32 1.69
C TYR A 249 13.91 4.96 3.10
N ASN A 250 13.29 3.80 3.32
CA ASN A 250 12.70 3.38 4.60
C ASN A 250 11.76 4.45 5.17
N THR A 251 10.90 5.01 4.33
CA THR A 251 10.00 6.10 4.68
C THR A 251 8.59 5.61 4.95
N TYR A 252 7.90 6.34 5.80
CA TYR A 252 6.50 6.14 6.16
C TYR A 252 5.86 7.46 6.54
N ALA A 253 4.53 7.53 6.58
CA ALA A 253 3.85 8.71 7.11
C ALA A 253 3.18 8.40 8.44
N VAL A 254 3.08 9.40 9.31
CA VAL A 254 2.43 9.33 10.60
C VAL A 254 1.45 10.48 10.77
N PHE A 255 0.22 10.16 11.14
CA PHE A 255 -0.81 11.12 11.54
C PHE A 255 -0.91 11.11 13.07
N ASP A 256 -0.59 12.24 13.70
CA ASP A 256 -0.49 12.37 15.16
C ASP A 256 -1.81 12.79 15.84
N GLY A 257 -2.87 12.90 15.07
CA GLY A 257 -4.19 13.38 15.51
C GLY A 257 -4.53 14.77 14.99
N ASP A 258 -3.55 15.52 14.48
CA ASP A 258 -3.71 16.88 13.93
C ASP A 258 -3.12 16.99 12.51
N LYS A 259 -1.89 16.53 12.33
CA LYS A 259 -1.17 16.62 11.06
C LYS A 259 -0.59 15.28 10.61
N LEU A 260 -0.44 15.14 9.30
CA LEU A 260 0.26 14.03 8.67
C LEU A 260 1.68 14.46 8.32
N THR A 261 2.67 13.66 8.72
CA THR A 261 4.10 13.95 8.49
C THR A 261 4.76 12.74 7.85
N LEU A 262 5.52 12.97 6.77
CA LEU A 262 6.40 11.98 6.16
C LEU A 262 7.71 11.94 6.95
N THR A 263 8.21 10.73 7.27
CA THR A 263 9.42 10.55 8.08
C THR A 263 10.17 9.29 7.67
N THR A 264 11.42 9.17 8.09
CA THR A 264 12.32 8.05 7.77
C THR A 264 12.48 7.16 9.00
N TRP A 265 12.63 5.86 8.77
CA TRP A 265 12.97 4.89 9.78
C TRP A 265 14.49 4.65 9.80
N ASP A 266 15.19 5.19 10.79
CA ASP A 266 16.66 5.14 10.91
C ASP A 266 17.15 4.24 12.06
N ASP A 267 16.24 3.66 12.85
CA ASP A 267 16.58 2.91 14.08
C ASP A 267 17.03 1.47 13.83
N TRP A 268 17.27 1.09 12.57
CA TRP A 268 17.81 -0.21 12.23
C TRP A 268 19.34 -0.21 12.36
N LYS A 269 19.84 -0.74 13.48
CA LYS A 269 21.25 -1.04 13.71
C LYS A 269 21.47 -2.52 13.96
#